data_1e35642ef32edcd494ab59c24f7c89b4
#
_entry.id   1e35642ef32edcd494ab59c24f7c89b4
#
_cell.length_a   1.000
_cell.length_b   1.000
_cell.length_c   1.000
_cell.angle_alpha   90.00
_cell.angle_beta   90.00
_cell.angle_gamma   90.00
#
_symmetry.space_group_name_H-M   'P 1'
#
loop_
_entity.id
_entity.type
_entity.pdbx_description
1 polymer ?
#
loop_
_entity_poly.entity_id
_entity_poly.type
_entity_poly.pdbx_seq_one_letter_code
_entity_poly.pdbx_strand_id
1 'polypeptide(L)' 'MEISARNQLPGEVTSVKSGTVMSEIEVRVEAGSIVAAITDASRERLGLKTGDRVTVFIKATEVLIGK' A
#
# COMPACT_ATOMS: atom_id res chain seq x y z
N MET A 1 0.62 13.66 -12.06
CA MET A 1 -0.67 13.29 -11.46
C MET A 1 -0.73 13.86 -10.05
N GLU A 2 -1.72 14.69 -9.79
CA GLU A 2 -1.92 15.24 -8.46
C GLU A 2 -3.04 14.47 -7.77
N ILE A 3 -2.74 13.92 -6.60
CA ILE A 3 -3.70 13.13 -5.85
C ILE A 3 -3.38 13.28 -4.36
N SER A 4 -4.38 13.32 -3.53
CA SER A 4 -4.19 13.54 -2.10
C SER A 4 -3.75 12.28 -1.34
N ALA A 5 -3.70 11.14 -2.00
CA ALA A 5 -3.21 9.92 -1.36
C ALA A 5 -1.74 10.09 -0.94
N ARG A 6 -1.44 9.73 0.29
CA ARG A 6 -0.10 9.92 0.87
C ARG A 6 0.88 8.81 0.47
N ASN A 7 0.37 7.65 0.13
CA ASN A 7 1.21 6.52 -0.29
C ASN A 7 1.20 6.44 -1.81
N GLN A 8 2.32 6.80 -2.41
CA GLN A 8 2.48 6.81 -3.85
C GLN A 8 3.81 6.14 -4.18
N LEU A 9 3.74 4.94 -4.72
CA LEU A 9 4.92 4.13 -5.02
C LEU A 9 5.03 3.96 -6.53
N PRO A 10 6.06 4.50 -7.17
CA PRO A 10 6.29 4.24 -8.58
C PRO A 10 6.63 2.79 -8.80
N GLY A 11 6.24 2.26 -9.94
CA GLY A 11 6.50 0.86 -10.25
C GLY A 11 6.22 0.53 -11.69
N GLU A 12 6.43 -0.73 -12.03
CA GLU A 12 6.24 -1.26 -13.37
C GLU A 12 5.31 -2.45 -13.31
N VAL A 13 4.31 -2.47 -14.18
CA VAL A 13 3.42 -3.62 -14.31
C VAL A 13 4.21 -4.82 -14.82
N THR A 14 4.21 -5.90 -14.07
CA THR A 14 4.91 -7.14 -14.43
C THR A 14 3.97 -8.21 -14.96
N SER A 15 2.68 -8.12 -14.63
CA SER A 15 1.72 -9.13 -15.06
C SER A 15 0.30 -8.57 -15.06
N VAL A 16 -0.46 -8.94 -16.05
CA VAL A 16 -1.89 -8.62 -16.13
C VAL A 16 -2.62 -9.93 -16.35
N LYS A 17 -3.53 -10.25 -15.45
CA LYS A 17 -4.36 -11.44 -15.55
C LYS A 17 -5.81 -10.98 -15.63
N SER A 18 -6.37 -11.01 -16.84
CA SER A 18 -7.72 -10.55 -17.09
C SER A 18 -8.75 -11.62 -16.73
N GLY A 19 -9.78 -11.21 -16.00
CA GLY A 19 -10.94 -12.04 -15.73
C GLY A 19 -12.16 -11.47 -16.43
N THR A 20 -13.30 -12.12 -16.26
CA THR A 20 -14.55 -11.67 -16.86
C THR A 20 -15.03 -10.34 -16.25
N VAL A 21 -14.87 -10.18 -14.93
CA VAL A 21 -15.30 -9.00 -14.21
C VAL A 21 -14.11 -8.28 -13.57
N MET A 22 -13.20 -9.03 -12.99
CA MET A 22 -12.04 -8.51 -12.27
C MET A 22 -10.77 -8.89 -12.98
N SER A 23 -9.79 -8.01 -12.93
CA SER A 23 -8.44 -8.29 -13.40
C SER A 23 -7.47 -8.20 -12.23
N GLU A 24 -6.40 -9.00 -12.30
CA GLU A 24 -5.33 -8.96 -11.32
C GLU A 24 -4.10 -8.33 -11.96
N ILE A 25 -3.61 -7.28 -11.33
CA ILE A 25 -2.45 -6.54 -11.83
C ILE A 25 -1.32 -6.71 -10.83
N GLU A 26 -0.19 -7.22 -11.30
CA GLU A 26 1.00 -7.30 -10.47
C GLU A 26 1.93 -6.15 -10.83
N VAL A 27 2.36 -5.41 -9.82
CA VAL A 27 3.25 -4.27 -9.99
C VAL A 27 4.47 -4.45 -9.09
N ARG A 28 5.66 -4.40 -9.67
CA ARG A 28 6.90 -4.35 -8.91
C ARG A 28 7.15 -2.90 -8.54
N VAL A 29 7.13 -2.58 -7.25
CA VAL A 29 7.29 -1.21 -6.78
C VAL A 29 8.71 -0.93 -6.32
N GLU A 30 9.11 0.32 -6.39
CA GLU A 30 10.36 0.78 -5.82
C GLU A 30 10.24 0.86 -4.30
N ALA A 31 11.35 0.61 -3.61
CA ALA A 31 11.39 0.74 -2.16
C ALA A 31 11.14 2.20 -1.76
N GLY A 32 10.41 2.39 -0.67
CA GLY A 32 10.05 3.72 -0.19
C GLY A 32 9.44 3.65 1.20
N SER A 33 8.77 4.70 1.58
CA SER A 33 8.10 4.81 2.87
C SER A 33 6.61 4.74 2.71
N ILE A 34 5.95 4.11 3.67
CA ILE A 34 4.50 4.01 3.74
C ILE A 34 4.04 4.81 4.96
N VAL A 35 2.97 5.57 4.79
CA VAL A 35 2.34 6.30 5.89
C VAL A 35 0.99 5.64 6.18
N ALA A 36 0.77 5.32 7.44
CA ALA A 36 -0.50 4.80 7.92
C ALA A 36 -1.07 5.75 8.96
N ALA A 37 -2.38 5.95 8.92
CA ALA A 37 -3.09 6.69 9.96
C ALA A 37 -3.90 5.67 10.76
N ILE A 38 -3.61 5.56 12.04
CA ILE A 38 -4.31 4.64 12.94
C ILE A 38 -4.77 5.41 14.18
N THR A 39 -5.66 4.81 14.95
CA THR A 39 -6.10 5.46 16.19
C THR A 39 -4.96 5.46 17.20
N ASP A 40 -4.96 6.45 18.09
CA ASP A 40 -3.95 6.51 19.13
C ASP A 40 -4.05 5.32 20.08
N ALA A 41 -5.26 4.85 20.33
CA ALA A 41 -5.48 3.65 21.15
C ALA A 41 -4.82 2.41 20.51
N SER A 42 -4.89 2.26 19.19
CA SER A 42 -4.21 1.17 18.50
C SER A 42 -2.70 1.30 18.60
N ARG A 43 -2.18 2.52 18.44
CA ARG A 43 -0.75 2.78 18.60
C ARG A 43 -0.26 2.36 19.99
N GLU A 44 -0.99 2.74 21.04
CA GLU A 44 -0.63 2.38 22.41
C GLU A 44 -0.70 0.87 22.65
N ARG A 45 -1.78 0.26 22.17
CA ARG A 45 -1.96 -1.20 22.35
C ARG A 45 -0.83 -1.98 21.69
N LEU A 46 -0.37 -1.55 20.53
CA LEU A 46 0.71 -2.20 19.81
C LEU A 46 2.11 -1.77 20.30
N GLY A 47 2.17 -0.72 21.13
CA GLY A 47 3.42 -0.22 21.66
C GLY A 47 4.38 0.30 20.60
N LEU A 48 3.85 0.92 19.56
CA LEU A 48 4.66 1.35 18.40
C LEU A 48 5.58 2.51 18.75
N LYS A 49 6.83 2.37 18.36
CA LYS A 49 7.84 3.42 18.52
C LYS A 49 8.87 3.32 17.41
N THR A 50 9.57 4.42 17.19
CA THR A 50 10.60 4.51 16.16
C THR A 50 11.62 3.39 16.31
N GLY A 51 11.92 2.75 15.19
CA GLY A 51 12.87 1.67 15.13
C GLY A 51 12.26 0.28 15.22
N ASP A 52 10.98 0.18 15.57
CA ASP A 52 10.30 -1.11 15.63
C ASP A 52 10.22 -1.74 14.25
N ARG A 53 10.38 -3.05 14.20
CA ARG A 53 10.15 -3.81 12.97
C ARG A 53 8.69 -4.25 12.95
N VAL A 54 8.02 -3.94 11.85
CA VAL A 54 6.60 -4.22 11.70
C VAL A 54 6.33 -4.77 10.29
N THR A 55 5.15 -5.29 10.10
CA THR A 55 4.66 -5.68 8.77
C THR A 55 3.53 -4.75 8.38
N VAL A 56 3.60 -4.20 7.17
CA VAL A 56 2.54 -3.39 6.60
C VAL A 56 1.59 -4.32 5.85
N PHE A 57 0.31 -4.22 6.16
CA PHE A 57 -0.71 -5.02 5.49
C PHE A 57 -1.56 -4.10 4.62
N ILE A 58 -1.70 -4.45 3.35
CA ILE A 58 -2.52 -3.70 2.41
C ILE A 58 -3.42 -4.69 1.70
N LYS A 59 -4.72 -4.50 1.87
CA LYS A 59 -5.68 -5.37 1.22
C LYS A 59 -5.69 -5.10 -0.29
N ALA A 60 -5.61 -6.15 -1.10
CA ALA A 60 -5.49 -6.01 -2.56
C ALA A 60 -6.63 -5.20 -3.18
N THR A 61 -7.83 -5.29 -2.63
CA THR A 61 -8.99 -4.54 -3.13
C THR A 61 -8.97 -3.06 -2.76
N GLU A 62 -8.03 -2.65 -1.92
CA GLU A 62 -7.88 -1.26 -1.49
C GLU A 62 -6.72 -0.54 -2.21
N VAL A 63 -6.02 -1.23 -3.09
CA VAL A 63 -4.90 -0.66 -3.83
C VAL A 63 -5.42 -0.04 -5.12
N LEU A 64 -5.07 1.24 -5.35
CA LEU A 64 -5.45 1.97 -6.54
C LEU A 64 -4.29 2.01 -7.52
N ILE A 65 -4.61 1.92 -8.81
CA ILE A 65 -3.62 2.02 -9.88
C ILE A 65 -3.84 3.35 -10.59
N GLY A 66 -2.78 4.12 -10.75
CA GLY A 66 -2.81 5.36 -11.51
C GLY A 66 -1.81 5.30 -12.67
N LYS A 67 -2.19 5.92 -13.79
CA LYS A 67 -1.33 5.96 -14.97
C LYS A 67 -1.32 7.33 -15.60
#